data_a9c78b7e46ab5ec8b2f6e7c7be16e6c4
#
_entry.id   a9c78b7e46ab5ec8b2f6e7c7be16e6c4
#
_cell.length_a   1.000
_cell.length_b   1.000
_cell.length_c   1.000
_cell.angle_alpha   90.00
_cell.angle_beta   90.00
_cell.angle_gamma   90.00
#
_symmetry.space_group_name_H-M   'P 1'
#
loop_
_entity.id
_entity.type
_entity.pdbx_description
1 polymer ?
#
loop_
_entity_poly.entity_id
_entity_poly.type
_entity_poly.pdbx_seq_one_letter_code
_entity_poly.pdbx_strand_id
1 'polypeptide(L)'
;MWEGFTAAETQALWLSLRVALVAVAAALPPAVATAWLLARYNFPGKALVDSLVHLPLVLPPVVMGYLLLIALGTTAPLGGWLWETFGLRFAFSWTGAALASAIITFPFQVRAIRLSMEAIDPGLSQAAETLGAGPLDRFVNVVLPLALPGIIAGAITAYAASLGEFGAIITFVSNIPGETRTLPLAIYTAIQTPGGEAAAARLAALSIALAVGGLVLSEVAAARVRRLSGR
;
A
#
# COMPACT_ATOMS: atom_id res chain seq x y z
N MET A 1 4.69 -31.51 -15.32
CA MET A 1 5.41 -31.96 -14.13
C MET A 1 5.79 -30.71 -13.32
N TRP A 2 5.36 -30.67 -12.09
CA TRP A 2 5.68 -29.57 -11.18
C TRP A 2 7.08 -29.81 -10.63
N GLU A 3 8.09 -29.41 -11.35
CA GLU A 3 9.41 -29.21 -10.74
C GLU A 3 9.25 -28.06 -9.72
N GLY A 4 9.87 -28.19 -8.54
CA GLY A 4 9.76 -27.21 -7.48
C GLY A 4 10.14 -25.80 -7.94
N PHE A 5 9.73 -24.78 -7.22
CA PHE A 5 10.10 -23.39 -7.52
C PHE A 5 11.61 -23.22 -7.62
N THR A 6 12.06 -22.52 -8.65
CA THR A 6 13.47 -22.13 -8.78
C THR A 6 13.86 -21.11 -7.71
N ALA A 7 15.13 -20.98 -7.44
CA ALA A 7 15.64 -19.96 -6.51
C ALA A 7 15.20 -18.55 -6.91
N ALA A 8 15.17 -18.24 -8.23
CA ALA A 8 14.72 -16.94 -8.73
C ALA A 8 13.22 -16.71 -8.52
N GLU A 9 12.37 -17.72 -8.71
CA GLU A 9 10.93 -17.65 -8.44
C GLU A 9 10.65 -17.44 -6.95
N THR A 10 11.35 -18.17 -6.09
CA THR A 10 11.24 -18.01 -4.62
C THR A 10 11.69 -16.63 -4.17
N GLN A 11 12.76 -16.09 -4.75
CA GLN A 11 13.26 -14.76 -4.45
C GLN A 11 12.26 -13.67 -4.87
N ALA A 12 11.67 -13.79 -6.05
CA ALA A 12 10.63 -12.85 -6.52
C ALA A 12 9.39 -12.88 -5.61
N LEU A 13 8.99 -14.06 -5.11
CA LEU A 13 7.92 -14.20 -4.15
C LEU A 13 8.23 -13.45 -2.84
N TRP A 14 9.35 -13.75 -2.21
CA TRP A 14 9.74 -13.12 -0.96
C TRP A 14 9.90 -11.61 -1.09
N LEU A 15 10.47 -11.15 -2.20
CA LEU A 15 10.60 -9.73 -2.47
C LEU A 15 9.23 -9.06 -2.60
N SER A 16 8.27 -9.67 -3.31
CA SER A 16 6.90 -9.13 -3.43
C SER A 16 6.21 -9.02 -2.08
N LEU A 17 6.29 -10.07 -1.25
CA LEU A 17 5.69 -10.07 0.08
C LEU A 17 6.33 -8.98 0.97
N ARG A 18 7.67 -8.86 0.92
CA ARG A 18 8.41 -7.85 1.67
C ARG A 18 8.06 -6.42 1.22
N VAL A 19 8.06 -6.18 -0.09
CA VAL A 19 7.72 -4.87 -0.68
C VAL A 19 6.31 -4.47 -0.28
N ALA A 20 5.33 -5.37 -0.44
CA ALA A 20 3.94 -5.09 -0.08
C ALA A 20 3.77 -4.83 1.42
N LEU A 21 4.42 -5.61 2.29
CA LEU A 21 4.34 -5.43 3.73
C LEU A 21 4.92 -4.08 4.17
N VAL A 22 6.11 -3.74 3.67
CA VAL A 22 6.78 -2.47 4.01
C VAL A 22 5.99 -1.29 3.45
N ALA A 23 5.48 -1.38 2.22
CA ALA A 23 4.64 -0.35 1.60
C ALA A 23 3.41 -0.03 2.46
N VAL A 24 2.67 -1.07 2.86
CA VAL A 24 1.46 -0.91 3.68
C VAL A 24 1.79 -0.39 5.07
N ALA A 25 2.79 -0.97 5.74
CA ALA A 25 3.17 -0.56 7.09
C ALA A 25 3.66 0.90 7.14
N ALA A 26 4.46 1.32 6.16
CA ALA A 26 4.95 2.70 6.08
C ALA A 26 3.85 3.71 5.72
N ALA A 27 2.90 3.32 4.86
CA ALA A 27 1.79 4.17 4.44
C ALA A 27 0.67 4.26 5.50
N LEU A 28 0.54 3.30 6.40
CA LEU A 28 -0.60 3.22 7.34
C LEU A 28 -0.70 4.41 8.30
N PRO A 29 0.36 4.85 9.00
CA PRO A 29 0.26 6.00 9.89
C PRO A 29 -0.15 7.28 9.17
N PRO A 30 0.46 7.69 8.04
CA PRO A 30 0.01 8.86 7.31
C PRO A 30 -1.40 8.68 6.70
N ALA A 31 -1.81 7.46 6.33
CA ALA A 31 -3.16 7.21 5.84
C ALA A 31 -4.21 7.40 6.94
N VAL A 32 -3.95 6.93 8.17
CA VAL A 32 -4.81 7.17 9.34
C VAL A 32 -4.93 8.65 9.63
N ALA A 33 -3.82 9.39 9.65
CA ALA A 33 -3.81 10.84 9.89
C ALA A 33 -4.60 11.60 8.79
N THR A 34 -4.38 11.25 7.52
CA THR A 34 -5.07 11.87 6.38
C THR A 34 -6.57 11.56 6.41
N ALA A 35 -6.94 10.30 6.68
CA ALA A 35 -8.34 9.89 6.81
C ALA A 35 -9.04 10.63 7.95
N TRP A 36 -8.38 10.76 9.10
CA TRP A 36 -8.91 11.51 10.23
C TRP A 36 -9.10 13.00 9.90
N LEU A 37 -8.10 13.63 9.28
CA LEU A 37 -8.19 15.02 8.82
C LEU A 37 -9.38 15.21 7.89
N LEU A 38 -9.51 14.35 6.87
CA LEU A 38 -10.59 14.44 5.88
C LEU A 38 -11.97 14.08 6.45
N ALA A 39 -12.07 13.18 7.43
CA ALA A 39 -13.32 12.77 8.04
C ALA A 39 -13.87 13.83 9.03
N ARG A 40 -13.01 14.49 9.80
CA ARG A 40 -13.43 15.29 10.96
C ARG A 40 -13.37 16.80 10.77
N TYR A 41 -12.54 17.28 9.83
CA TYR A 41 -12.33 18.72 9.65
C TYR A 41 -12.87 19.22 8.31
N ASN A 42 -13.46 20.40 8.34
CA ASN A 42 -13.79 21.18 7.16
C ASN A 42 -12.84 22.38 7.10
N PHE A 43 -12.02 22.45 6.07
CA PHE A 43 -11.04 23.50 5.87
C PHE A 43 -10.99 23.92 4.39
N PRO A 44 -10.59 25.17 4.09
CA PRO A 44 -10.39 25.59 2.71
C PRO A 44 -9.31 24.75 2.05
N GLY A 45 -9.59 24.23 0.83
CA GLY A 45 -8.66 23.33 0.13
C GLY A 45 -8.85 21.83 0.43
N LYS A 46 -9.82 21.42 1.26
CA LYS A 46 -10.13 20.01 1.54
C LYS A 46 -10.30 19.18 0.25
N ALA A 47 -11.02 19.72 -0.73
CA ALA A 47 -11.23 19.06 -2.01
C ALA A 47 -9.92 18.85 -2.80
N LEU A 48 -8.98 19.80 -2.71
CA LEU A 48 -7.67 19.66 -3.33
C LEU A 48 -6.84 18.55 -2.67
N VAL A 49 -6.82 18.52 -1.32
CA VAL A 49 -6.13 17.45 -0.57
C VAL A 49 -6.74 16.09 -0.90
N ASP A 50 -8.07 15.99 -0.92
CA ASP A 50 -8.78 14.75 -1.28
C ASP A 50 -8.45 14.32 -2.72
N SER A 51 -8.43 15.26 -3.68
CA SER A 51 -8.02 14.99 -5.06
C SER A 51 -6.57 14.51 -5.17
N LEU A 52 -5.64 15.14 -4.45
CA LEU A 52 -4.24 14.75 -4.45
C LEU A 52 -4.02 13.35 -3.86
N VAL A 53 -4.75 13.03 -2.79
CA VAL A 53 -4.72 11.67 -2.20
C VAL A 53 -5.19 10.61 -3.19
N HIS A 54 -6.22 10.92 -3.99
CA HIS A 54 -6.79 9.97 -4.95
C HIS A 54 -6.15 10.03 -6.34
N LEU A 55 -5.25 10.97 -6.58
CA LEU A 55 -4.55 11.15 -7.86
C LEU A 55 -3.86 9.85 -8.37
N PRO A 56 -3.20 9.05 -7.52
CA PRO A 56 -2.57 7.80 -7.95
C PRO A 56 -3.52 6.76 -8.54
N LEU A 57 -4.83 6.83 -8.24
CA LEU A 57 -5.83 5.92 -8.82
C LEU A 57 -6.25 6.32 -10.24
N VAL A 58 -6.06 7.59 -10.60
CA VAL A 58 -6.48 8.15 -11.90
C VAL A 58 -5.33 8.15 -12.88
N LEU A 59 -4.12 8.41 -12.41
CA LEU A 59 -2.93 8.42 -13.25
C LEU A 59 -2.50 6.99 -13.61
N PRO A 60 -2.04 6.76 -14.86
CA PRO A 60 -1.42 5.50 -15.21
C PRO A 60 -0.23 5.20 -14.27
N PRO A 61 -0.10 3.96 -13.74
CA PRO A 61 0.99 3.63 -12.81
C PRO A 61 2.39 3.92 -13.36
N VAL A 62 2.59 3.77 -14.68
CA VAL A 62 3.85 4.12 -15.36
C VAL A 62 4.18 5.61 -15.23
N VAL A 63 3.16 6.48 -15.29
CA VAL A 63 3.35 7.93 -15.10
C VAL A 63 3.78 8.22 -13.66
N MET A 64 3.17 7.55 -12.68
CA MET A 64 3.58 7.68 -11.28
C MET A 64 5.02 7.23 -11.07
N GLY A 65 5.41 6.10 -11.64
CA GLY A 65 6.80 5.63 -11.59
C GLY A 65 7.79 6.62 -12.23
N TYR A 66 7.41 7.24 -13.36
CA TYR A 66 8.21 8.27 -13.99
C TYR A 66 8.34 9.55 -13.13
N LEU A 67 7.25 10.02 -12.52
CA LEU A 67 7.30 11.16 -11.59
C LEU A 67 8.20 10.87 -10.39
N LEU A 68 8.15 9.66 -9.84
CA LEU A 68 9.06 9.24 -8.78
C LEU A 68 10.52 9.21 -9.25
N LEU A 69 10.77 8.76 -10.48
CA LEU A 69 12.13 8.72 -11.02
C LEU A 69 12.72 10.11 -11.19
N ILE A 70 11.96 11.08 -11.70
CA ILE A 70 12.44 12.47 -11.85
C ILE A 70 12.55 13.22 -10.52
N ALA A 71 11.82 12.80 -9.48
CA ALA A 71 11.90 13.40 -8.15
C ALA A 71 12.98 12.76 -7.27
N LEU A 72 13.09 11.44 -7.30
CA LEU A 72 13.91 10.63 -6.39
C LEU A 72 15.03 9.83 -7.07
N GLY A 73 15.25 10.08 -8.37
CA GLY A 73 16.44 9.56 -9.07
C GLY A 73 17.73 10.03 -8.41
N THR A 74 18.79 9.25 -8.51
CA THR A 74 20.09 9.59 -7.86
C THR A 74 20.71 10.90 -8.31
N THR A 75 20.35 11.36 -9.50
CA THR A 75 20.77 12.66 -10.08
C THR A 75 19.73 13.77 -9.90
N ALA A 76 18.55 13.44 -9.37
CA ALA A 76 17.49 14.41 -9.11
C ALA A 76 17.81 15.24 -7.84
N PRO A 77 17.34 16.49 -7.75
CA PRO A 77 17.67 17.36 -6.61
C PRO A 77 17.30 16.74 -5.26
N LEU A 78 16.10 16.18 -5.13
CA LEU A 78 15.64 15.53 -3.89
C LEU A 78 16.31 14.17 -3.67
N GLY A 79 16.39 13.34 -4.71
CA GLY A 79 17.01 12.02 -4.62
C GLY A 79 18.52 12.10 -4.35
N GLY A 80 19.23 13.01 -5.01
CA GLY A 80 20.64 13.29 -4.76
C GLY A 80 20.90 13.78 -3.34
N TRP A 81 20.10 14.74 -2.86
CA TRP A 81 20.20 15.23 -1.48
C TRP A 81 19.97 14.11 -0.43
N LEU A 82 18.96 13.25 -0.64
CA LEU A 82 18.71 12.10 0.25
C LEU A 82 19.87 11.11 0.25
N TRP A 83 20.48 10.88 -0.91
CA TRP A 83 21.64 10.02 -1.04
C TRP A 83 22.88 10.59 -0.36
N GLU A 84 23.20 11.86 -0.59
CA GLU A 84 24.39 12.53 -0.04
C GLU A 84 24.29 12.74 1.47
N THR A 85 23.07 13.02 1.99
CA THR A 85 22.88 13.36 3.41
C THR A 85 22.64 12.12 4.28
N PHE A 86 21.85 11.16 3.78
CA PHE A 86 21.36 10.02 4.58
C PHE A 86 21.79 8.66 4.02
N GLY A 87 22.46 8.62 2.85
CA GLY A 87 22.76 7.36 2.17
C GLY A 87 21.52 6.61 1.66
N LEU A 88 20.38 7.30 1.55
CA LEU A 88 19.10 6.71 1.14
C LEU A 88 18.95 6.77 -0.38
N ARG A 89 18.91 5.59 -1.01
CA ARG A 89 18.65 5.44 -2.45
C ARG A 89 17.33 4.70 -2.66
N PHE A 90 16.39 5.37 -3.32
CA PHE A 90 15.11 4.77 -3.70
C PHE A 90 15.11 4.24 -5.13
N ALA A 91 15.59 5.04 -6.10
CA ALA A 91 15.67 4.57 -7.48
C ALA A 91 16.54 3.30 -7.58
N PHE A 92 16.05 2.33 -8.38
CA PHE A 92 16.72 1.06 -8.63
C PHE A 92 17.00 0.21 -7.37
N SER A 93 16.09 0.28 -6.37
CA SER A 93 16.20 -0.48 -5.13
C SER A 93 14.85 -1.05 -4.70
N TRP A 94 14.86 -2.08 -3.86
CA TRP A 94 13.62 -2.66 -3.31
C TRP A 94 12.86 -1.67 -2.40
N THR A 95 13.55 -0.75 -1.74
CA THR A 95 12.94 0.32 -0.94
C THR A 95 12.18 1.30 -1.81
N GLY A 96 12.69 1.57 -3.02
CA GLY A 96 11.97 2.33 -4.03
C GLY A 96 10.73 1.59 -4.54
N ALA A 97 10.81 0.28 -4.74
CA ALA A 97 9.62 -0.52 -5.08
C ALA A 97 8.56 -0.43 -3.97
N ALA A 98 8.96 -0.50 -2.70
CA ALA A 98 8.05 -0.32 -1.56
C ALA A 98 7.45 1.09 -1.52
N LEU A 99 8.23 2.14 -1.78
CA LEU A 99 7.74 3.52 -1.85
C LEU A 99 6.74 3.71 -3.00
N ALA A 100 7.03 3.21 -4.20
CA ALA A 100 6.12 3.27 -5.34
C ALA A 100 4.80 2.57 -5.03
N SER A 101 4.87 1.35 -4.49
CA SER A 101 3.68 0.60 -4.05
C SER A 101 2.91 1.33 -2.95
N ALA A 102 3.59 1.93 -1.97
CA ALA A 102 2.96 2.70 -0.91
C ALA A 102 2.15 3.87 -1.47
N ILE A 103 2.70 4.63 -2.41
CA ILE A 103 2.02 5.78 -3.03
C ILE A 103 0.82 5.35 -3.87
N ILE A 104 0.97 4.30 -4.70
CA ILE A 104 -0.13 3.78 -5.53
C ILE A 104 -1.28 3.23 -4.67
N THR A 105 -0.96 2.58 -3.55
CA THR A 105 -1.97 1.92 -2.70
C THR A 105 -2.49 2.81 -1.56
N PHE A 106 -1.88 3.97 -1.35
CA PHE A 106 -2.27 4.94 -0.31
C PHE A 106 -3.77 5.32 -0.32
N PRO A 107 -4.36 5.61 -1.48
CA PRO A 107 -5.78 5.97 -1.56
C PRO A 107 -6.72 4.87 -1.03
N PHE A 108 -6.37 3.58 -1.21
CA PHE A 108 -7.19 2.47 -0.71
C PHE A 108 -7.25 2.48 0.82
N GLN A 109 -6.10 2.72 1.48
CA GLN A 109 -6.05 2.84 2.93
C GLN A 109 -6.86 4.04 3.41
N VAL A 110 -6.58 5.24 2.86
CA VAL A 110 -7.26 6.48 3.25
C VAL A 110 -8.77 6.34 3.11
N ARG A 111 -9.25 5.82 1.97
CA ARG A 111 -10.68 5.66 1.70
C ARG A 111 -11.37 4.71 2.69
N ALA A 112 -10.80 3.53 2.94
CA ALA A 112 -11.39 2.55 3.84
C ALA A 112 -11.43 3.06 5.29
N ILE A 113 -10.34 3.69 5.74
CA ILE A 113 -10.23 4.25 7.08
C ILE A 113 -11.20 5.42 7.26
N ARG A 114 -11.25 6.33 6.27
CA ARG A 114 -12.16 7.49 6.29
C ARG A 114 -13.62 7.05 6.38
N LEU A 115 -14.07 6.12 5.54
CA LEU A 115 -15.43 5.60 5.58
C LEU A 115 -15.77 5.00 6.96
N SER A 116 -14.83 4.30 7.58
CA SER A 116 -15.02 3.74 8.92
C SER A 116 -15.12 4.84 9.98
N MET A 117 -14.31 5.91 9.88
CA MET A 117 -14.35 7.04 10.79
C MET A 117 -15.63 7.91 10.63
N GLU A 118 -16.12 8.07 9.41
CA GLU A 118 -17.36 8.80 9.10
C GLU A 118 -18.61 8.06 9.61
N ALA A 119 -18.54 6.72 9.71
CA ALA A 119 -19.62 5.90 10.26
C ALA A 119 -19.72 5.91 11.80
N ILE A 120 -18.75 6.51 12.51
CA ILE A 120 -18.78 6.63 13.98
C ILE A 120 -19.75 7.73 14.38
N ASP A 121 -20.69 7.41 15.31
CA ASP A 121 -21.62 8.38 15.87
C ASP A 121 -20.87 9.56 16.52
N PRO A 122 -21.10 10.79 16.05
CA PRO A 122 -20.48 11.98 16.63
C PRO A 122 -20.76 12.15 18.13
N GLY A 123 -21.89 11.65 18.62
CA GLY A 123 -22.29 11.70 20.04
C GLY A 123 -21.29 11.04 20.96
N LEU A 124 -20.59 9.97 20.51
CA LEU A 124 -19.57 9.32 21.30
C LEU A 124 -18.36 10.24 21.59
N SER A 125 -17.94 10.99 20.55
CA SER A 125 -16.85 11.97 20.71
C SER A 125 -17.28 13.17 21.56
N GLN A 126 -18.55 13.62 21.46
CA GLN A 126 -19.09 14.70 22.27
C GLN A 126 -19.25 14.28 23.73
N ALA A 127 -19.73 13.06 23.99
CA ALA A 127 -19.80 12.54 25.36
C ALA A 127 -18.43 12.46 26.04
N ALA A 128 -17.39 11.99 25.31
CA ALA A 128 -16.03 12.00 25.81
C ALA A 128 -15.51 13.42 26.11
N GLU A 129 -15.89 14.41 25.29
CA GLU A 129 -15.55 15.82 25.49
C GLU A 129 -16.19 16.39 26.75
N THR A 130 -17.45 16.07 27.03
CA THR A 130 -18.14 16.50 28.27
C THR A 130 -17.51 15.90 29.53
N LEU A 131 -16.83 14.76 29.40
CA LEU A 131 -16.05 14.12 30.46
C LEU A 131 -14.61 14.66 30.57
N GLY A 132 -14.25 15.69 29.77
CA GLY A 132 -12.95 16.35 29.82
C GLY A 132 -11.87 15.75 28.89
N ALA A 133 -12.23 14.81 28.02
CA ALA A 133 -11.28 14.24 27.08
C ALA A 133 -10.82 15.27 26.02
N GLY A 134 -9.49 15.46 25.93
CA GLY A 134 -8.88 16.31 24.91
C GLY A 134 -8.99 15.71 23.49
N PRO A 135 -8.67 16.49 22.43
CA PRO A 135 -8.80 16.02 21.04
C PRO A 135 -7.98 14.77 20.74
N LEU A 136 -6.76 14.68 21.23
CA LEU A 136 -5.87 13.52 21.06
C LEU A 136 -6.39 12.30 21.83
N ASP A 137 -6.88 12.52 23.04
CA ASP A 137 -7.46 11.47 23.90
C ASP A 137 -8.71 10.86 23.22
N ARG A 138 -9.61 11.71 22.71
CA ARG A 138 -10.78 11.27 21.92
C ARG A 138 -10.37 10.48 20.67
N PHE A 139 -9.31 10.94 19.99
CA PHE A 139 -8.82 10.23 18.82
C PHE A 139 -8.30 8.84 19.19
N VAL A 140 -7.42 8.73 20.17
CA VAL A 140 -6.75 7.47 20.55
C VAL A 140 -7.73 6.49 21.22
N ASN A 141 -8.59 6.97 22.11
CA ASN A 141 -9.42 6.11 22.97
C ASN A 141 -10.85 5.90 22.46
N VAL A 142 -11.34 6.73 21.50
CA VAL A 142 -12.68 6.59 20.94
C VAL A 142 -12.63 6.31 19.43
N VAL A 143 -12.02 7.22 18.66
CA VAL A 143 -12.09 7.16 17.20
C VAL A 143 -11.25 6.01 16.65
N LEU A 144 -10.02 5.88 17.08
CA LEU A 144 -9.08 4.89 16.54
C LEU A 144 -9.53 3.44 16.79
N PRO A 145 -9.99 3.05 18.01
CA PRO A 145 -10.52 1.70 18.23
C PRO A 145 -11.78 1.40 17.40
N LEU A 146 -12.69 2.37 17.27
CA LEU A 146 -13.91 2.20 16.49
C LEU A 146 -13.64 2.20 14.97
N ALA A 147 -12.56 2.82 14.50
CA ALA A 147 -12.13 2.81 13.12
C ALA A 147 -11.28 1.57 12.75
N LEU A 148 -10.90 0.74 13.73
CA LEU A 148 -10.04 -0.43 13.52
C LEU A 148 -10.50 -1.36 12.39
N PRO A 149 -11.81 -1.66 12.21
CA PRO A 149 -12.28 -2.45 11.07
C PRO A 149 -11.88 -1.86 9.72
N GLY A 150 -12.01 -0.54 9.55
CA GLY A 150 -11.60 0.17 8.33
C GLY A 150 -10.08 0.21 8.14
N ILE A 151 -9.32 0.33 9.22
CA ILE A 151 -7.86 0.30 9.19
C ILE A 151 -7.38 -1.06 8.69
N ILE A 152 -7.93 -2.15 9.24
CA ILE A 152 -7.58 -3.51 8.83
C ILE A 152 -8.00 -3.77 7.37
N ALA A 153 -9.23 -3.42 7.01
CA ALA A 153 -9.72 -3.59 5.64
C ALA A 153 -8.87 -2.81 4.63
N GLY A 154 -8.54 -1.54 4.94
CA GLY A 154 -7.68 -0.71 4.11
C GLY A 154 -6.27 -1.27 3.96
N ALA A 155 -5.66 -1.75 5.05
CA ALA A 155 -4.34 -2.36 5.02
C ALA A 155 -4.30 -3.63 4.16
N ILE A 156 -5.30 -4.51 4.29
CA ILE A 156 -5.36 -5.75 3.51
C ILE A 156 -5.61 -5.46 2.03
N THR A 157 -6.51 -4.53 1.71
CA THR A 157 -6.76 -4.12 0.32
C THR A 157 -5.52 -3.52 -0.32
N ALA A 158 -4.83 -2.63 0.39
CA ALA A 158 -3.57 -2.04 -0.07
C ALA A 158 -2.46 -3.09 -0.25
N TYR A 159 -2.38 -4.07 0.65
CA TYR A 159 -1.44 -5.18 0.54
C TYR A 159 -1.70 -6.03 -0.72
N ALA A 160 -2.94 -6.42 -0.95
CA ALA A 160 -3.32 -7.19 -2.14
C ALA A 160 -3.04 -6.40 -3.43
N ALA A 161 -3.37 -5.10 -3.47
CA ALA A 161 -3.07 -4.24 -4.61
C ALA A 161 -1.56 -4.09 -4.84
N SER A 162 -0.77 -3.96 -3.77
CA SER A 162 0.69 -3.85 -3.84
C SER A 162 1.36 -5.10 -4.42
N LEU A 163 0.82 -6.29 -4.15
CA LEU A 163 1.34 -7.55 -4.74
C LEU A 163 1.20 -7.59 -6.26
N GLY A 164 0.20 -6.91 -6.82
CA GLY A 164 -0.04 -6.81 -8.26
C GLY A 164 0.62 -5.60 -8.93
N GLU A 165 1.30 -4.73 -8.18
CA GLU A 165 1.86 -3.51 -8.75
C GLU A 165 3.03 -3.82 -9.69
N PHE A 166 2.92 -3.32 -10.91
CA PHE A 166 3.87 -3.52 -11.99
C PHE A 166 4.37 -2.19 -12.56
N GLY A 167 3.44 -1.32 -12.96
CA GLY A 167 3.72 -0.16 -13.80
C GLY A 167 4.63 0.87 -13.14
N ALA A 168 4.36 1.24 -11.89
CA ALA A 168 5.19 2.18 -11.17
C ALA A 168 6.54 1.54 -10.77
N ILE A 169 6.54 0.26 -10.42
CA ILE A 169 7.75 -0.45 -10.04
C ILE A 169 8.71 -0.55 -11.22
N ILE A 170 8.25 -1.06 -12.39
CA ILE A 170 9.13 -1.22 -13.56
C ILE A 170 9.76 0.10 -14.00
N THR A 171 8.99 1.19 -13.92
CA THR A 171 9.44 2.52 -14.38
C THR A 171 10.39 3.18 -13.40
N PHE A 172 10.14 3.05 -12.09
CA PHE A 172 10.95 3.71 -11.06
C PHE A 172 12.21 2.93 -10.67
N VAL A 173 12.08 1.60 -10.54
CA VAL A 173 13.20 0.80 -10.00
C VAL A 173 13.73 -0.26 -10.96
N SER A 174 13.16 -0.37 -12.17
CA SER A 174 13.54 -1.36 -13.18
C SER A 174 13.26 -2.81 -12.76
N ASN A 175 13.82 -3.78 -13.48
CA ASN A 175 13.63 -5.22 -13.29
C ASN A 175 14.98 -5.90 -13.04
N ILE A 176 15.54 -5.68 -11.86
CA ILE A 176 16.86 -6.18 -11.49
C ILE A 176 16.70 -7.50 -10.70
N PRO A 177 17.24 -8.65 -11.20
CA PRO A 177 17.18 -9.91 -10.48
C PRO A 177 17.78 -9.78 -9.08
N GLY A 178 17.06 -10.30 -8.09
CA GLY A 178 17.51 -10.26 -6.70
C GLY A 178 17.34 -8.95 -5.95
N GLU A 179 17.07 -7.85 -6.65
CA GLU A 179 16.98 -6.51 -6.05
C GLU A 179 15.57 -5.90 -6.17
N THR A 180 15.01 -5.88 -7.38
CA THR A 180 13.72 -5.22 -7.64
C THR A 180 12.69 -6.10 -8.35
N ARG A 181 13.08 -7.32 -8.76
CA ARG A 181 12.20 -8.23 -9.50
C ARG A 181 11.11 -8.81 -8.61
N THR A 182 9.96 -8.16 -8.57
CA THR A 182 8.73 -8.66 -7.91
C THR A 182 8.06 -9.76 -8.75
N LEU A 183 7.03 -10.43 -8.20
CA LEU A 183 6.25 -11.45 -8.92
C LEU A 183 5.71 -10.98 -10.27
N PRO A 184 5.05 -9.81 -10.40
CA PRO A 184 4.61 -9.29 -11.69
C PRO A 184 5.76 -9.12 -12.69
N LEU A 185 6.91 -8.63 -12.23
CA LEU A 185 8.10 -8.48 -13.07
C LEU A 185 8.72 -9.82 -13.47
N ALA A 186 8.68 -10.81 -12.58
CA ALA A 186 9.14 -12.16 -12.89
C ALA A 186 8.24 -12.84 -13.92
N ILE A 187 6.91 -12.69 -13.81
CA ILE A 187 5.93 -13.17 -14.81
C ILE A 187 6.20 -12.50 -16.15
N TYR A 188 6.35 -11.19 -16.16
CA TYR A 188 6.63 -10.41 -17.35
C TYR A 188 7.91 -10.90 -18.07
N THR A 189 8.98 -11.12 -17.30
CA THR A 189 10.25 -11.66 -17.81
C THR A 189 10.05 -13.07 -18.41
N ALA A 190 9.34 -13.94 -17.70
CA ALA A 190 9.10 -15.31 -18.14
C ALA A 190 8.32 -15.36 -19.47
N ILE A 191 7.31 -14.52 -19.64
CA ILE A 191 6.53 -14.43 -20.89
C ILE A 191 7.39 -13.99 -22.09
N GLN A 192 8.39 -13.15 -21.85
CA GLN A 192 9.30 -12.65 -22.90
C GLN A 192 10.48 -13.59 -23.17
N THR A 193 10.65 -14.63 -22.37
CA THR A 193 11.76 -15.58 -22.53
C THR A 193 11.28 -16.79 -23.35
N PRO A 194 11.94 -17.18 -24.46
CA PRO A 194 11.59 -18.39 -25.20
C PRO A 194 11.60 -19.62 -24.27
N GLY A 195 10.51 -20.40 -24.25
CA GLY A 195 10.36 -21.56 -23.37
C GLY A 195 9.99 -21.22 -21.91
N GLY A 196 9.67 -19.95 -21.61
CA GLY A 196 9.32 -19.48 -20.26
C GLY A 196 7.85 -19.64 -19.88
N GLU A 197 6.99 -20.21 -20.77
CA GLU A 197 5.54 -20.30 -20.57
C GLU A 197 5.18 -21.10 -19.31
N ALA A 198 5.90 -22.18 -19.04
CA ALA A 198 5.67 -23.01 -17.85
C ALA A 198 6.03 -22.25 -16.55
N ALA A 199 7.10 -21.46 -16.56
CA ALA A 199 7.48 -20.61 -15.42
C ALA A 199 6.46 -19.48 -15.23
N ALA A 200 6.03 -18.83 -16.30
CA ALA A 200 4.99 -17.79 -16.25
C ALA A 200 3.68 -18.33 -15.67
N ALA A 201 3.25 -19.52 -16.11
CA ALA A 201 2.04 -20.17 -15.60
C ALA A 201 2.12 -20.51 -14.10
N ARG A 202 3.26 -21.04 -13.63
CA ARG A 202 3.47 -21.33 -12.21
C ARG A 202 3.42 -20.05 -11.36
N LEU A 203 4.13 -18.99 -11.78
CA LEU A 203 4.14 -17.70 -11.08
C LEU A 203 2.77 -17.03 -11.10
N ALA A 204 2.03 -17.13 -12.21
CA ALA A 204 0.67 -16.61 -12.31
C ALA A 204 -0.28 -17.38 -11.35
N ALA A 205 -0.21 -18.71 -11.32
CA ALA A 205 -1.00 -19.54 -10.40
C ALA A 205 -0.70 -19.18 -8.94
N LEU A 206 0.57 -18.98 -8.60
CA LEU A 206 0.99 -18.53 -7.27
C LEU A 206 0.42 -17.14 -6.93
N SER A 207 0.48 -16.20 -7.88
CA SER A 207 -0.09 -14.85 -7.69
C SER A 207 -1.60 -14.89 -7.47
N ILE A 208 -2.31 -15.74 -8.21
CA ILE A 208 -3.76 -15.96 -8.03
C ILE A 208 -4.04 -16.56 -6.64
N ALA A 209 -3.27 -17.56 -6.21
CA ALA A 209 -3.44 -18.17 -4.90
C ALA A 209 -3.19 -17.16 -3.76
N LEU A 210 -2.18 -16.30 -3.90
CA LEU A 210 -1.92 -15.22 -2.94
C LEU A 210 -3.03 -14.17 -2.92
N ALA A 211 -3.54 -13.78 -4.08
CA ALA A 211 -4.62 -12.81 -4.18
C ALA A 211 -5.93 -13.35 -3.56
N VAL A 212 -6.31 -14.58 -3.90
CA VAL A 212 -7.50 -15.24 -3.33
C VAL A 212 -7.33 -15.45 -1.82
N GLY A 213 -6.16 -15.94 -1.39
CA GLY A 213 -5.84 -16.11 0.04
C GLY A 213 -5.91 -14.80 0.81
N GLY A 214 -5.38 -13.71 0.24
CA GLY A 214 -5.45 -12.37 0.81
C GLY A 214 -6.90 -11.85 0.93
N LEU A 215 -7.73 -12.05 -0.10
CA LEU A 215 -9.14 -11.66 -0.08
C LEU A 215 -9.93 -12.45 0.98
N VAL A 216 -9.74 -13.76 1.05
CA VAL A 216 -10.40 -14.60 2.05
C VAL A 216 -9.98 -14.19 3.46
N LEU A 217 -8.69 -13.97 3.67
CA LEU A 217 -8.16 -13.52 4.96
C LEU A 217 -8.72 -12.15 5.37
N SER A 218 -8.87 -11.24 4.39
CA SER A 218 -9.50 -9.94 4.58
C SER A 218 -10.93 -10.07 5.08
N GLU A 219 -11.73 -10.90 4.41
CA GLU A 219 -13.15 -11.07 4.77
C GLU A 219 -13.30 -11.71 6.14
N VAL A 220 -12.50 -12.75 6.45
CA VAL A 220 -12.48 -13.40 7.76
C VAL A 220 -12.06 -12.42 8.87
N ALA A 221 -11.02 -11.64 8.65
CA ALA A 221 -10.56 -10.62 9.60
C ALA A 221 -11.62 -9.54 9.84
N ALA A 222 -12.21 -9.01 8.77
CA ALA A 222 -13.29 -8.03 8.87
C ALA A 222 -14.53 -8.59 9.59
N ALA A 223 -14.93 -9.84 9.31
CA ALA A 223 -16.03 -10.50 9.99
C ALA A 223 -15.74 -10.70 11.49
N ARG A 224 -14.51 -11.07 11.85
CA ARG A 224 -14.11 -11.26 13.24
C ARG A 224 -14.13 -9.96 14.03
N VAL A 225 -13.62 -8.88 13.44
CA VAL A 225 -13.63 -7.54 14.07
C VAL A 225 -15.06 -7.03 14.26
N ARG A 226 -15.95 -7.18 13.27
CA ARG A 226 -17.38 -6.84 13.41
C ARG A 226 -18.04 -7.58 14.59
N ARG A 227 -17.80 -8.88 14.74
CA ARG A 227 -18.33 -9.68 15.86
C ARG A 227 -17.82 -9.20 17.24
N LEU A 228 -16.54 -8.83 17.33
CA LEU A 228 -15.93 -8.32 18.56
C LEU A 228 -16.40 -6.92 18.92
N SER A 229 -16.79 -6.11 17.92
CA SER A 229 -17.32 -4.75 18.10
C SER A 229 -18.83 -4.69 18.34
N GLY A 230 -19.52 -5.83 18.50
CA GLY A 230 -20.95 -5.87 18.82
C GLY A 230 -21.89 -5.40 17.70
N ARG A 231 -21.43 -5.45 16.47
CA ARG A 231 -22.18 -5.07 15.25
C ARG A 231 -22.36 -6.26 14.31
#